data_56b97e758e2fefff3f04c26b162e9330
#
_entry.id   56b97e758e2fefff3f04c26b162e9330
#
_cell.length_a   1.000
_cell.length_b   1.000
_cell.length_c   1.000
_cell.angle_alpha   90.00
_cell.angle_beta   90.00
_cell.angle_gamma   90.00
#
_symmetry.space_group_name_H-M   'P 1'
#
loop_
_entity.id
_entity.type
_entity.pdbx_description
1 polymer ?
#
loop_
_entity_poly.entity_id
_entity_poly.type
_entity_poly.pdbx_seq_one_letter_code
_entity_poly.pdbx_strand_id
1 'polypeptide(L)'
;MVLGAPALIAAGCATFPDPATTRQIAETMVSEDFTAPTPALLKRLEQDRSQRICSRIGDAKLTQEEAAEVVQLARASIQYPASGRLVGDWKTGNTLAHDGAGDRIQGGRLEQRKENGGLCQNCHALAPDEINVGNVGPSLTGYGLQRGNSEAIAKLTYERIYNAWAYAPCSNMPRLGATRHLTPEQIAHLVAFLIDPASPVNKR
;
A
#
# COMPACT_ATOMS: atom_id res chain seq x y z
N MET A 1 20.33 -50.59 -43.72
CA MET A 1 20.92 -49.28 -43.37
C MET A 1 19.82 -48.25 -43.47
N VAL A 2 19.18 -47.92 -42.32
CA VAL A 2 18.08 -46.96 -42.26
C VAL A 2 18.64 -45.69 -41.66
N LEU A 3 18.73 -44.63 -42.44
CA LEU A 3 19.17 -43.31 -42.04
C LEU A 3 17.98 -42.59 -41.33
N GLY A 4 18.08 -42.46 -40.00
CA GLY A 4 17.14 -41.65 -39.21
C GLY A 4 17.49 -40.17 -39.39
N ALA A 5 16.50 -39.39 -39.84
CA ALA A 5 16.60 -37.94 -39.89
C ALA A 5 16.46 -37.34 -38.47
N PRO A 6 17.32 -36.37 -38.10
CA PRO A 6 17.14 -35.70 -36.80
C PRO A 6 15.92 -34.75 -36.85
N ALA A 7 14.99 -34.96 -35.90
CA ALA A 7 13.91 -34.03 -35.66
C ALA A 7 14.48 -32.73 -35.01
N LEU A 8 14.47 -31.64 -35.75
CA LEU A 8 14.70 -30.30 -35.21
C LEU A 8 13.57 -29.92 -34.29
N ILE A 9 13.78 -29.95 -32.98
CA ILE A 9 12.91 -29.35 -31.97
C ILE A 9 13.12 -27.82 -32.07
N ALA A 10 12.23 -27.12 -32.76
CA ALA A 10 12.17 -25.67 -32.70
C ALA A 10 11.74 -25.27 -31.29
N ALA A 11 12.67 -24.81 -30.47
CA ALA A 11 12.40 -24.16 -29.21
C ALA A 11 11.69 -22.81 -29.54
N GLY A 12 10.37 -22.84 -29.56
CA GLY A 12 9.58 -21.62 -29.66
C GLY A 12 9.78 -20.79 -28.40
N CYS A 13 10.55 -19.70 -28.49
CA CYS A 13 10.49 -18.66 -27.47
C CYS A 13 9.06 -18.14 -27.44
N ALA A 14 8.35 -18.37 -26.34
CA ALA A 14 7.06 -17.75 -26.13
C ALA A 14 7.24 -16.23 -26.14
N THR A 15 6.81 -15.58 -27.20
CA THR A 15 6.77 -14.11 -27.25
C THR A 15 5.64 -13.65 -26.33
N PHE A 16 5.98 -12.86 -25.32
CA PHE A 16 4.95 -12.22 -24.50
C PHE A 16 4.13 -11.26 -25.37
N PRO A 17 2.82 -11.16 -25.12
CA PRO A 17 1.98 -10.18 -25.83
C PRO A 17 2.51 -8.76 -25.61
N ASP A 18 2.26 -7.87 -26.57
CA ASP A 18 2.57 -6.45 -26.40
C ASP A 18 1.81 -5.84 -25.19
N PRO A 19 2.25 -4.68 -24.67
CA PRO A 19 1.66 -4.09 -23.46
C PRO A 19 0.16 -3.78 -23.58
N ALA A 20 -0.35 -3.41 -24.76
CA ALA A 20 -1.77 -3.11 -24.97
C ALA A 20 -2.60 -4.40 -24.89
N THR A 21 -2.16 -5.46 -25.56
CA THR A 21 -2.77 -6.79 -25.51
C THR A 21 -2.73 -7.37 -24.09
N THR A 22 -1.60 -7.24 -23.40
CA THR A 22 -1.45 -7.67 -21.99
C THR A 22 -2.46 -6.95 -21.10
N ARG A 23 -2.63 -5.64 -21.28
CA ARG A 23 -3.62 -4.85 -20.53
C ARG A 23 -5.04 -5.32 -20.78
N GLN A 24 -5.41 -5.52 -22.06
CA GLN A 24 -6.73 -6.00 -22.41
C GLN A 24 -7.04 -7.37 -21.81
N ILE A 25 -6.07 -8.29 -21.84
CA ILE A 25 -6.19 -9.61 -21.19
C ILE A 25 -6.44 -9.43 -19.68
N ALA A 26 -5.64 -8.58 -19.00
CA ALA A 26 -5.79 -8.33 -17.57
C ALA A 26 -7.16 -7.71 -17.23
N GLU A 27 -7.64 -6.75 -18.01
CA GLU A 27 -8.96 -6.13 -17.81
C GLU A 27 -10.09 -7.15 -18.00
N THR A 28 -10.00 -8.02 -19.00
CA THR A 28 -10.95 -9.11 -19.23
C THR A 28 -10.95 -10.08 -18.05
N MET A 29 -9.78 -10.56 -17.62
CA MET A 29 -9.67 -11.44 -16.46
C MET A 29 -10.27 -10.82 -15.19
N VAL A 30 -9.99 -9.54 -14.94
CA VAL A 30 -10.57 -8.83 -13.77
C VAL A 30 -12.10 -8.78 -13.87
N SER A 31 -12.66 -8.52 -15.06
CA SER A 31 -14.11 -8.41 -15.24
C SER A 31 -14.86 -9.75 -15.18
N GLU A 32 -14.21 -10.84 -15.60
CA GLU A 32 -14.83 -12.16 -15.71
C GLU A 32 -14.58 -13.03 -14.47
N ASP A 33 -13.36 -12.96 -13.89
CA ASP A 33 -12.94 -13.89 -12.85
C ASP A 33 -13.18 -13.36 -11.42
N PHE A 34 -13.42 -12.04 -11.27
CA PHE A 34 -13.60 -11.46 -9.94
C PHE A 34 -15.05 -11.09 -9.64
N THR A 35 -15.50 -11.50 -8.46
CA THR A 35 -16.82 -11.15 -7.92
C THR A 35 -16.68 -10.42 -6.58
N ALA A 36 -17.70 -9.66 -6.22
CA ALA A 36 -17.76 -9.00 -4.91
C ALA A 36 -19.20 -8.96 -4.38
N PRO A 37 -19.37 -8.86 -3.04
CA PRO A 37 -20.69 -8.72 -2.43
C PRO A 37 -21.45 -7.47 -2.87
N THR A 38 -20.73 -6.42 -3.23
CA THR A 38 -21.31 -5.14 -3.66
C THR A 38 -20.55 -4.56 -4.87
N PRO A 39 -21.26 -3.83 -5.76
CA PRO A 39 -20.60 -3.12 -6.85
C PRO A 39 -19.53 -2.11 -6.39
N ALA A 40 -19.73 -1.51 -5.20
CA ALA A 40 -18.76 -0.58 -4.63
C ALA A 40 -17.42 -1.25 -4.29
N LEU A 41 -17.44 -2.52 -3.91
CA LEU A 41 -16.23 -3.28 -3.62
C LEU A 41 -15.49 -3.66 -4.92
N LEU A 42 -16.21 -3.99 -6.01
CA LEU A 42 -15.61 -4.24 -7.33
C LEU A 42 -14.86 -3.01 -7.87
N LYS A 43 -15.34 -1.79 -7.60
CA LYS A 43 -14.64 -0.57 -7.98
C LYS A 43 -13.23 -0.45 -7.42
N ARG A 44 -12.89 -1.18 -6.37
CA ARG A 44 -11.52 -1.22 -5.83
C ARG A 44 -10.53 -1.91 -6.77
N LEU A 45 -11.00 -2.70 -7.73
CA LEU A 45 -10.19 -3.30 -8.78
C LEU A 45 -9.89 -2.32 -9.93
N GLU A 46 -10.65 -1.23 -10.02
CA GLU A 46 -10.42 -0.19 -11.02
C GLU A 46 -9.28 0.73 -10.58
N GLN A 47 -8.33 0.96 -11.47
CA GLN A 47 -7.25 1.92 -11.21
C GLN A 47 -7.79 3.35 -11.22
N ASP A 48 -7.49 4.12 -10.18
CA ASP A 48 -7.69 5.56 -10.19
C ASP A 48 -6.67 6.28 -11.10
N ARG A 49 -6.81 7.60 -11.26
CA ARG A 49 -5.93 8.41 -12.11
C ARG A 49 -4.47 8.30 -11.67
N SER A 50 -4.20 8.39 -10.37
CA SER A 50 -2.83 8.28 -9.83
C SER A 50 -2.23 6.90 -10.09
N GLN A 51 -3.02 5.84 -9.92
CA GLN A 51 -2.57 4.47 -10.19
C GLN A 51 -2.25 4.28 -11.68
N ARG A 52 -3.08 4.82 -12.59
CA ARG A 52 -2.79 4.76 -14.03
C ARG A 52 -1.49 5.46 -14.41
N ILE A 53 -1.18 6.60 -13.77
CA ILE A 53 0.11 7.28 -13.96
C ILE A 53 1.24 6.37 -13.46
N CYS A 54 1.14 5.88 -12.22
CA CYS A 54 2.21 5.12 -11.58
C CYS A 54 2.44 3.74 -12.21
N SER A 55 1.42 3.10 -12.77
CA SER A 55 1.55 1.78 -13.42
C SER A 55 2.37 1.80 -14.71
N ARG A 56 2.63 2.99 -15.30
CA ARG A 56 3.43 3.13 -16.52
C ARG A 56 4.93 3.26 -16.27
N ILE A 57 5.36 3.30 -15.00
CA ILE A 57 6.77 3.56 -14.64
C ILE A 57 7.71 2.48 -15.20
N GLY A 58 7.24 1.26 -15.45
CA GLY A 58 8.03 0.22 -16.10
C GLY A 58 8.46 0.58 -17.53
N ASP A 59 7.65 1.36 -18.24
CA ASP A 59 7.82 1.69 -19.66
C ASP A 59 8.40 3.09 -19.87
N ALA A 60 8.17 4.02 -18.95
CA ALA A 60 8.62 5.41 -19.05
C ALA A 60 8.91 6.01 -17.65
N LYS A 61 9.90 6.89 -17.58
CA LYS A 61 10.16 7.65 -16.36
C LYS A 61 9.00 8.59 -16.07
N LEU A 62 8.64 8.71 -14.78
CA LEU A 62 7.67 9.69 -14.29
C LEU A 62 8.15 11.10 -14.64
N THR A 63 7.33 11.89 -15.35
CA THR A 63 7.66 13.29 -15.60
C THR A 63 7.42 14.15 -14.35
N GLN A 64 7.97 15.36 -14.33
CA GLN A 64 7.78 16.28 -13.21
C GLN A 64 6.30 16.69 -13.07
N GLU A 65 5.61 16.89 -14.18
CA GLU A 65 4.18 17.24 -14.22
C GLU A 65 3.32 16.08 -13.70
N GLU A 66 3.60 14.87 -14.12
CA GLU A 66 2.91 13.66 -13.63
C GLU A 66 3.16 13.44 -12.14
N ALA A 67 4.38 13.65 -11.67
CA ALA A 67 4.69 13.59 -10.24
C ALA A 67 3.92 14.63 -9.44
N ALA A 68 3.84 15.86 -9.95
CA ALA A 68 3.06 16.93 -9.32
C ALA A 68 1.56 16.62 -9.31
N GLU A 69 1.00 16.08 -10.40
CA GLU A 69 -0.40 15.63 -10.47
C GLU A 69 -0.68 14.55 -9.42
N VAL A 70 0.18 13.52 -9.31
CA VAL A 70 0.02 12.46 -8.31
C VAL A 70 0.03 13.02 -6.89
N VAL A 71 0.97 13.93 -6.58
CA VAL A 71 1.04 14.60 -5.26
C VAL A 71 -0.22 15.41 -4.98
N GLN A 72 -0.70 16.18 -5.95
CA GLN A 72 -1.92 16.98 -5.80
C GLN A 72 -3.15 16.10 -5.53
N LEU A 73 -3.35 15.05 -6.31
CA LEU A 73 -4.44 14.09 -6.13
C LEU A 73 -4.35 13.37 -4.78
N ALA A 74 -3.13 13.00 -4.36
CA ALA A 74 -2.90 12.35 -3.08
C ALA A 74 -3.24 13.28 -1.91
N ARG A 75 -2.81 14.54 -1.94
CA ARG A 75 -3.15 15.55 -0.92
C ARG A 75 -4.65 15.82 -0.84
N ALA A 76 -5.31 15.93 -1.99
CA ALA A 76 -6.76 16.14 -2.06
C ALA A 76 -7.57 14.95 -1.50
N SER A 77 -6.98 13.75 -1.45
CA SER A 77 -7.64 12.56 -0.90
C SER A 77 -7.62 12.47 0.62
N ILE A 78 -6.78 13.26 1.31
CA ILE A 78 -6.57 13.14 2.75
C ILE A 78 -7.82 13.60 3.51
N GLN A 79 -8.32 12.72 4.36
CA GLN A 79 -9.40 13.01 5.30
C GLN A 79 -8.87 12.84 6.72
N TYR A 80 -9.26 13.73 7.60
CA TYR A 80 -8.86 13.71 9.01
C TYR A 80 -9.96 13.09 9.88
N PRO A 81 -9.62 12.61 11.10
CA PRO A 81 -10.62 12.09 12.03
C PRO A 81 -11.71 13.14 12.32
N ALA A 82 -12.96 12.70 12.43
CA ALA A 82 -14.08 13.58 12.76
C ALA A 82 -13.88 14.30 14.11
N SER A 83 -13.15 13.69 15.03
CA SER A 83 -12.76 14.30 16.32
C SER A 83 -11.74 15.44 16.20
N GLY A 84 -11.11 15.63 15.04
CA GLY A 84 -9.99 16.55 14.84
C GLY A 84 -8.66 16.10 15.48
N ARG A 85 -8.63 14.98 16.21
CA ARG A 85 -7.43 14.50 16.91
C ARG A 85 -6.60 13.59 16.01
N LEU A 86 -5.35 13.97 15.75
CA LEU A 86 -4.42 13.20 14.93
C LEU A 86 -3.61 12.16 15.73
N VAL A 87 -3.69 12.20 17.04
CA VAL A 87 -2.98 11.28 17.95
C VAL A 87 -4.03 10.53 18.77
N GLY A 88 -4.07 9.22 18.59
CA GLY A 88 -4.98 8.33 19.29
C GLY A 88 -4.34 7.62 20.48
N ASP A 89 -4.56 6.30 20.58
CA ASP A 89 -3.99 5.42 21.60
C ASP A 89 -2.89 4.56 20.99
N TRP A 90 -1.69 4.61 21.55
CA TRP A 90 -0.55 3.88 21.00
C TRP A 90 -0.66 2.35 21.15
N LYS A 91 -1.39 1.83 22.15
CA LYS A 91 -1.57 0.38 22.34
C LYS A 91 -2.44 -0.19 21.22
N THR A 92 -3.53 0.51 20.91
CA THR A 92 -4.37 0.18 19.75
C THR A 92 -3.57 0.30 18.45
N GLY A 93 -2.75 1.35 18.32
CA GLY A 93 -1.86 1.52 17.17
C GLY A 93 -0.83 0.39 17.03
N ASN A 94 -0.27 -0.09 18.14
CA ASN A 94 0.62 -1.25 18.16
C ASN A 94 -0.07 -2.51 17.63
N THR A 95 -1.28 -2.80 18.09
CA THR A 95 -2.07 -3.93 17.57
C THR A 95 -2.32 -3.80 16.08
N LEU A 96 -2.76 -2.62 15.61
CA LEU A 96 -3.00 -2.36 14.19
C LEU A 96 -1.73 -2.51 13.33
N ALA A 97 -0.58 -2.09 13.84
CA ALA A 97 0.69 -2.15 13.11
C ALA A 97 1.17 -3.59 12.88
N HIS A 98 0.74 -4.54 13.72
CA HIS A 98 1.11 -5.94 13.66
C HIS A 98 -0.02 -6.84 13.11
N ASP A 99 -1.24 -6.33 13.03
CA ASP A 99 -2.38 -7.10 12.52
C ASP A 99 -2.38 -7.14 10.99
N GLY A 100 -2.35 -8.35 10.42
CA GLY A 100 -2.47 -8.61 8.99
C GLY A 100 -3.91 -8.87 8.52
N ALA A 101 -4.90 -8.71 9.40
CA ALA A 101 -6.29 -8.87 9.01
C ALA A 101 -6.70 -7.79 8.00
N GLY A 102 -7.40 -8.19 6.95
CA GLY A 102 -7.84 -7.25 5.92
C GLY A 102 -8.78 -7.89 4.91
N ASP A 103 -9.29 -7.05 4.03
CA ASP A 103 -10.04 -7.52 2.88
C ASP A 103 -9.17 -8.46 2.06
N ARG A 104 -9.75 -9.54 1.57
CA ARG A 104 -9.03 -10.58 0.84
C ARG A 104 -9.76 -11.00 -0.42
N ILE A 105 -9.02 -11.61 -1.31
CA ILE A 105 -9.57 -12.31 -2.47
C ILE A 105 -9.41 -13.81 -2.23
N GLN A 106 -10.51 -14.54 -2.28
CA GLN A 106 -10.52 -15.99 -2.16
C GLN A 106 -11.38 -16.59 -3.28
N GLY A 107 -10.76 -17.43 -4.12
CA GLY A 107 -11.45 -18.05 -5.25
C GLY A 107 -12.11 -17.04 -6.20
N GLY A 108 -11.43 -15.92 -6.51
CA GLY A 108 -11.96 -14.83 -7.35
C GLY A 108 -13.00 -13.93 -6.66
N ARG A 109 -13.39 -14.23 -5.41
CA ARG A 109 -14.37 -13.43 -4.67
C ARG A 109 -13.67 -12.48 -3.71
N LEU A 110 -14.00 -11.17 -3.77
CA LEU A 110 -13.57 -10.18 -2.78
C LEU A 110 -14.41 -10.33 -1.52
N GLU A 111 -13.74 -10.52 -0.40
CA GLU A 111 -14.34 -10.59 0.93
C GLU A 111 -13.90 -9.39 1.76
N GLN A 112 -14.88 -8.64 2.26
CA GLN A 112 -14.64 -7.50 3.13
C GLN A 112 -14.62 -7.97 4.59
N ARG A 113 -13.61 -7.53 5.34
CA ARG A 113 -13.56 -7.71 6.80
C ARG A 113 -14.17 -6.52 7.51
N LYS A 114 -14.60 -6.76 8.75
CA LYS A 114 -15.17 -5.71 9.62
C LYS A 114 -14.11 -4.68 10.02
N GLU A 115 -12.91 -5.16 10.29
CA GLU A 115 -11.77 -4.33 10.68
C GLU A 115 -10.51 -4.82 9.96
N ASN A 116 -9.72 -3.90 9.49
CA ASN A 116 -8.46 -4.17 8.82
C ASN A 116 -7.30 -3.72 9.69
N GLY A 117 -6.20 -4.46 9.66
CA GLY A 117 -4.92 -4.09 10.24
C GLY A 117 -4.00 -3.40 9.23
N GLY A 118 -2.92 -2.82 9.70
CA GLY A 118 -1.94 -2.11 8.86
C GLY A 118 -0.76 -2.97 8.42
N LEU A 119 -0.43 -4.01 9.18
CA LEU A 119 0.71 -4.94 9.00
C LEU A 119 2.02 -4.22 8.62
N CYS A 120 2.32 -3.15 9.33
CA CYS A 120 3.45 -2.26 9.05
C CYS A 120 4.81 -2.97 9.16
N GLN A 121 4.90 -3.95 10.06
CA GLN A 121 6.11 -4.75 10.29
C GLN A 121 6.57 -5.54 9.05
N ASN A 122 5.70 -5.84 8.11
CA ASN A 122 6.11 -6.53 6.88
C ASN A 122 7.02 -5.67 6.00
N CYS A 123 6.98 -4.36 6.15
CA CYS A 123 7.78 -3.43 5.37
C CYS A 123 8.79 -2.65 6.22
N HIS A 124 8.52 -2.45 7.52
CA HIS A 124 9.29 -1.62 8.42
C HIS A 124 9.76 -2.38 9.65
N ALA A 125 10.97 -2.12 10.11
CA ALA A 125 11.36 -2.40 11.49
C ALA A 125 10.65 -1.40 12.41
N LEU A 126 9.93 -1.87 13.43
CA LEU A 126 9.12 -1.03 14.33
C LEU A 126 9.78 -0.88 15.70
N ALA A 127 9.97 -1.97 16.44
CA ALA A 127 10.60 -1.94 17.75
C ALA A 127 12.00 -2.59 17.74
N PRO A 128 12.91 -2.21 18.65
CA PRO A 128 14.29 -2.70 18.65
C PRO A 128 14.44 -4.20 18.88
N ASP A 129 13.48 -4.83 19.55
CA ASP A 129 13.44 -6.23 19.92
C ASP A 129 12.67 -7.14 18.93
N GLU A 130 12.14 -6.59 17.88
CA GLU A 130 11.47 -7.37 16.83
C GLU A 130 12.47 -8.05 15.91
N ILE A 131 12.27 -9.35 15.66
CA ILE A 131 13.21 -10.19 14.88
C ILE A 131 12.77 -10.49 13.45
N ASN A 132 11.51 -10.45 13.14
CA ASN A 132 10.98 -10.77 11.80
C ASN A 132 10.35 -9.52 11.17
N VAL A 133 11.20 -8.58 10.79
CA VAL A 133 10.76 -7.29 10.24
C VAL A 133 11.15 -7.12 8.79
N GLY A 134 10.31 -6.40 8.05
CA GLY A 134 10.60 -6.05 6.66
C GLY A 134 11.63 -4.94 6.54
N ASN A 135 12.25 -4.87 5.38
CA ASN A 135 13.24 -3.87 5.00
C ASN A 135 12.90 -3.13 3.70
N VAL A 136 11.66 -3.25 3.24
CA VAL A 136 11.17 -2.55 2.03
C VAL A 136 11.03 -1.05 2.30
N GLY A 137 10.58 -0.69 3.50
CA GLY A 137 10.49 0.68 3.99
C GLY A 137 11.65 1.02 4.93
N PRO A 138 11.86 2.31 5.24
CA PRO A 138 12.85 2.73 6.24
C PRO A 138 12.47 2.19 7.62
N SER A 139 13.48 1.94 8.48
CA SER A 139 13.22 1.63 9.89
C SER A 139 12.46 2.78 10.56
N LEU A 140 11.44 2.42 11.32
CA LEU A 140 10.65 3.34 12.16
C LEU A 140 11.07 3.25 13.64
N THR A 141 12.03 2.38 13.98
CA THR A 141 12.57 2.27 15.33
C THR A 141 13.09 3.62 15.82
N GLY A 142 12.63 4.05 16.98
CA GLY A 142 12.97 5.35 17.54
C GLY A 142 12.37 6.54 16.81
N TYR A 143 11.30 6.35 16.04
CA TYR A 143 10.71 7.43 15.22
C TYR A 143 10.37 8.67 16.05
N GLY A 144 9.66 8.53 17.16
CA GLY A 144 9.32 9.64 18.04
C GLY A 144 10.54 10.23 18.77
N LEU A 145 11.54 9.41 19.11
CA LEU A 145 12.79 9.90 19.69
C LEU A 145 13.58 10.80 18.74
N GLN A 146 13.55 10.48 17.44
CA GLN A 146 14.29 11.21 16.42
C GLN A 146 13.55 12.45 15.92
N ARG A 147 12.22 12.38 15.80
CA ARG A 147 11.39 13.43 15.17
C ARG A 147 10.62 14.28 16.18
N GLY A 148 10.45 13.77 17.41
CA GLY A 148 9.57 14.38 18.41
C GLY A 148 8.12 14.03 18.20
N ASN A 149 7.25 14.70 18.98
CA ASN A 149 5.80 14.47 19.03
C ASN A 149 4.98 15.75 18.87
N SER A 150 5.53 16.76 18.22
CA SER A 150 4.80 18.00 17.94
C SER A 150 3.60 17.77 17.02
N GLU A 151 2.65 18.70 17.02
CA GLU A 151 1.49 18.66 16.13
C GLU A 151 1.88 18.57 14.65
N ALA A 152 2.94 19.29 14.27
CA ALA A 152 3.46 19.24 12.90
C ALA A 152 3.97 17.83 12.53
N ILE A 153 4.65 17.16 13.46
CA ILE A 153 5.10 15.75 13.26
C ILE A 153 3.92 14.80 13.25
N ALA A 154 2.94 14.98 14.14
CA ALA A 154 1.72 14.17 14.13
C ALA A 154 0.97 14.29 12.79
N LYS A 155 0.81 15.51 12.27
CA LYS A 155 0.19 15.77 10.99
C LYS A 155 0.95 15.13 9.83
N LEU A 156 2.26 15.35 9.76
CA LEU A 156 3.13 14.76 8.73
C LEU A 156 3.04 13.22 8.73
N THR A 157 3.09 12.62 9.93
CA THR A 157 3.01 11.17 10.12
C THR A 157 1.65 10.63 9.68
N TYR A 158 0.57 11.30 10.09
CA TYR A 158 -0.79 10.98 9.71
C TYR A 158 -0.97 10.97 8.19
N GLU A 159 -0.60 12.06 7.54
CA GLU A 159 -0.75 12.24 6.10
C GLU A 159 0.05 11.20 5.29
N ARG A 160 1.26 10.85 5.75
CA ARG A 160 2.09 9.80 5.13
C ARG A 160 1.46 8.40 5.26
N ILE A 161 0.84 8.07 6.39
CA ILE A 161 0.14 6.80 6.56
C ILE A 161 -1.15 6.82 5.73
N TYR A 162 -1.87 7.94 5.73
CA TYR A 162 -3.11 8.06 4.97
C TYR A 162 -2.89 7.89 3.48
N ASN A 163 -1.94 8.64 2.92
CA ASN A 163 -1.55 8.54 1.51
C ASN A 163 -0.08 8.97 1.33
N ALA A 164 0.82 8.02 1.29
CA ALA A 164 2.26 8.25 1.14
C ALA A 164 2.61 9.04 -0.14
N TRP A 165 1.78 8.94 -1.17
CA TRP A 165 2.01 9.63 -2.45
C TRP A 165 1.87 11.16 -2.36
N ALA A 166 1.31 11.68 -1.28
CA ALA A 166 1.32 13.10 -0.97
C ALA A 166 2.73 13.69 -0.76
N TYR A 167 3.71 12.81 -0.50
CA TYR A 167 5.11 13.15 -0.21
C TYR A 167 6.13 12.43 -1.11
N ALA A 168 5.77 11.23 -1.57
CA ALA A 168 6.61 10.41 -2.44
C ALA A 168 5.72 9.78 -3.53
N PRO A 169 5.55 10.47 -4.67
CA PRO A 169 4.67 9.99 -5.73
C PRO A 169 5.08 8.60 -6.21
N CYS A 170 4.11 7.74 -6.40
CA CYS A 170 4.29 6.35 -6.82
C CYS A 170 5.12 5.48 -5.86
N SER A 171 5.22 5.86 -4.59
CA SER A 171 5.85 5.04 -3.55
C SER A 171 5.18 3.67 -3.42
N ASN A 172 5.96 2.64 -3.06
CA ASN A 172 5.44 1.30 -2.76
C ASN A 172 4.65 1.24 -1.44
N MET A 173 4.71 2.26 -0.58
CA MET A 173 3.91 2.30 0.63
C MET A 173 2.41 2.37 0.27
N PRO A 174 1.56 1.47 0.81
CA PRO A 174 0.13 1.47 0.54
C PRO A 174 -0.54 2.80 0.95
N ARG A 175 -1.56 3.20 0.20
CA ARG A 175 -2.36 4.41 0.45
C ARG A 175 -3.52 4.07 1.40
N LEU A 176 -3.20 3.67 2.63
CA LEU A 176 -4.11 2.97 3.56
C LEU A 176 -5.42 3.72 3.83
N GLY A 177 -5.38 5.04 3.99
CA GLY A 177 -6.58 5.85 4.17
C GLY A 177 -7.31 6.14 2.85
N ALA A 178 -6.58 6.51 1.80
CA ALA A 178 -7.17 6.85 0.51
C ALA A 178 -7.90 5.67 -0.14
N THR A 179 -7.43 4.44 0.08
CA THR A 179 -8.10 3.20 -0.35
C THR A 179 -9.18 2.72 0.62
N ARG A 180 -9.40 3.44 1.73
CA ARG A 180 -10.33 3.07 2.80
C ARG A 180 -10.01 1.71 3.43
N HIS A 181 -8.74 1.30 3.39
CA HIS A 181 -8.29 0.10 4.09
C HIS A 181 -8.26 0.34 5.60
N LEU A 182 -7.76 1.50 6.02
CA LEU A 182 -7.85 1.98 7.40
C LEU A 182 -8.72 3.23 7.50
N THR A 183 -9.43 3.34 8.61
CA THR A 183 -10.20 4.56 8.92
C THR A 183 -9.28 5.69 9.39
N PRO A 184 -9.74 6.96 9.31
CA PRO A 184 -9.01 8.08 9.89
C PRO A 184 -8.64 7.90 11.36
N GLU A 185 -9.53 7.32 12.17
CA GLU A 185 -9.31 7.05 13.59
C GLU A 185 -8.23 5.98 13.80
N GLN A 186 -8.25 4.89 13.02
CA GLN A 186 -7.21 3.86 13.07
C GLN A 186 -5.84 4.43 12.72
N ILE A 187 -5.77 5.32 11.74
CA ILE A 187 -4.52 6.01 11.38
C ILE A 187 -4.04 6.90 12.53
N ALA A 188 -4.93 7.59 13.25
CA ALA A 188 -4.55 8.37 14.43
C ALA A 188 -3.95 7.48 15.54
N HIS A 189 -4.43 6.25 15.72
CA HIS A 189 -3.81 5.27 16.64
C HIS A 189 -2.41 4.87 16.18
N LEU A 190 -2.20 4.66 14.88
CA LEU A 190 -0.87 4.38 14.33
C LEU A 190 0.10 5.57 14.48
N VAL A 191 -0.39 6.81 14.36
CA VAL A 191 0.41 8.00 14.67
C VAL A 191 0.87 7.97 16.12
N ALA A 192 -0.05 7.71 17.06
CA ALA A 192 0.32 7.59 18.48
C ALA A 192 1.37 6.49 18.68
N PHE A 193 1.21 5.33 18.06
CA PHE A 193 2.19 4.24 18.12
C PHE A 193 3.59 4.68 17.71
N LEU A 194 3.71 5.53 16.69
CA LEU A 194 5.01 5.98 16.20
C LEU A 194 5.63 7.10 17.04
N ILE A 195 4.83 8.02 17.60
CA ILE A 195 5.38 9.23 18.24
C ILE A 195 5.29 9.26 19.76
N ASP A 196 4.49 8.39 20.39
CA ASP A 196 4.33 8.38 21.86
C ASP A 196 5.62 7.87 22.52
N PRO A 197 6.19 8.61 23.50
CA PRO A 197 7.39 8.19 24.21
C PRO A 197 7.25 6.84 24.95
N ALA A 198 6.04 6.45 25.34
CA ALA A 198 5.77 5.18 26.02
C ALA A 198 5.62 3.99 25.05
N SER A 199 5.53 4.26 23.75
CA SER A 199 5.41 3.23 22.71
C SER A 199 6.69 2.37 22.61
N PRO A 200 6.56 1.05 22.35
CA PRO A 200 7.71 0.18 22.11
C PRO A 200 8.62 0.63 20.97
N VAL A 201 8.09 1.31 19.97
CA VAL A 201 8.88 1.93 18.89
C VAL A 201 9.96 2.86 19.42
N ASN A 202 9.69 3.57 20.54
CA ASN A 202 10.52 4.59 21.12
C ASN A 202 11.33 4.13 22.35
N LYS A 203 11.38 2.83 22.62
CA LYS A 203 12.27 2.26 23.63
C LYS A 203 13.72 2.32 23.16
N ARG A 204 14.65 2.57 24.09
CA ARG A 204 16.10 2.53 23.86
C ARG A 204 16.65 1.16 24.18
#